data_255dfcbb0f27b51f19c5324e965b5fd3
#
_entry.id   255dfcbb0f27b51f19c5324e965b5fd3
#
_cell.length_a   1.000
_cell.length_b   1.000
_cell.length_c   1.000
_cell.angle_alpha   90.00
_cell.angle_beta   90.00
_cell.angle_gamma   90.00
#
_symmetry.space_group_name_H-M   'P 1'
#
loop_
_entity.id
_entity.type
_entity.pdbx_description
1 polymer ?
#
loop_
_entity_poly.entity_id
_entity_poly.type
_entity_poly.pdbx_seq_one_letter_code
_entity_poly.pdbx_strand_id
1 'polypeptide(L)'
;MIQNYCNLTLDAMTVKGLNALYVLSNNCGNILISNTTINAGTGAYAFDVCGYSTYTDGVKVTVKGTSIINGNVELSKSTGNTEPMELNIEGGTFNGNLVVDSSITNASSIINVTGTPSFKGTGWDSYKK
;
A
#
# COMPACT_ATOMS: atom_id res chain seq x y z
N MET A 1 -9.33 -11.01 4.33
CA MET A 1 -8.00 -10.37 4.34
C MET A 1 -6.97 -11.29 3.71
N ILE A 2 -6.12 -10.73 2.86
CA ILE A 2 -4.95 -11.42 2.29
C ILE A 2 -3.72 -10.89 3.01
N GLN A 3 -2.89 -11.78 3.55
CA GLN A 3 -1.59 -11.42 4.12
C GLN A 3 -0.49 -11.97 3.23
N ASN A 4 0.44 -11.12 2.82
CA ASN A 4 1.58 -11.52 1.99
C ASN A 4 2.87 -11.55 2.82
N TYR A 5 3.61 -12.64 2.66
CA TYR A 5 4.93 -12.85 3.23
C TYR A 5 5.96 -13.30 2.17
N CYS A 6 5.61 -13.15 0.91
CA CYS A 6 6.45 -13.56 -0.22
C CYS A 6 6.21 -12.64 -1.42
N ASN A 7 5.96 -13.17 -2.59
CA ASN A 7 5.63 -12.38 -3.78
C ASN A 7 4.20 -12.67 -4.23
N LEU A 8 3.44 -11.60 -4.47
CA LEU A 8 2.05 -11.68 -4.90
C LEU A 8 1.82 -10.72 -6.05
N THR A 9 1.21 -11.20 -7.10
CA THR A 9 0.73 -10.36 -8.20
C THR A 9 -0.78 -10.44 -8.28
N LEU A 10 -1.42 -9.27 -8.26
CA LEU A 10 -2.84 -9.11 -8.53
C LEU A 10 -2.96 -8.34 -9.84
N ASP A 11 -3.50 -9.00 -10.88
CA ASP A 11 -3.63 -8.39 -12.20
C ASP A 11 -5.03 -8.61 -12.76
N ALA A 12 -5.62 -7.53 -13.26
CA ALA A 12 -6.91 -7.53 -13.94
C ALA A 12 -8.05 -8.18 -13.10
N MET A 13 -8.15 -7.82 -11.83
CA MET A 13 -9.14 -8.40 -10.91
C MET A 13 -9.76 -7.38 -9.98
N THR A 14 -10.78 -7.81 -9.24
CA THR A 14 -11.38 -7.05 -8.13
C THR A 14 -11.25 -7.85 -6.86
N VAL A 15 -10.70 -7.24 -5.83
CA VAL A 15 -10.55 -7.84 -4.50
C VAL A 15 -11.42 -7.04 -3.52
N LYS A 16 -12.27 -7.73 -2.79
CA LYS A 16 -13.18 -7.12 -1.80
C LYS A 16 -12.91 -7.66 -0.41
N GLY A 17 -12.86 -6.77 0.56
CA GLY A 17 -12.72 -7.15 1.96
C GLY A 17 -13.49 -6.19 2.86
N LEU A 18 -14.81 -6.09 2.65
CA LEU A 18 -15.65 -5.04 3.23
C LEU A 18 -15.74 -5.09 4.77
N ASN A 19 -15.47 -6.23 5.37
CA ASN A 19 -15.48 -6.42 6.83
C ASN A 19 -14.08 -6.58 7.42
N ALA A 20 -13.03 -6.47 6.63
CA ALA A 20 -11.67 -6.56 7.09
C ALA A 20 -11.10 -5.16 7.39
N LEU A 21 -10.27 -5.06 8.43
CA LEU A 21 -9.55 -3.80 8.69
C LEU A 21 -8.54 -3.51 7.56
N TYR A 22 -7.86 -4.55 7.09
CA TYR A 22 -6.99 -4.51 5.90
C TYR A 22 -7.50 -5.53 4.89
N VAL A 23 -7.72 -5.12 3.65
CA VAL A 23 -8.05 -6.06 2.58
C VAL A 23 -6.82 -6.87 2.21
N LEU A 24 -5.70 -6.17 2.03
CA LEU A 24 -4.42 -6.75 1.66
C LEU A 24 -3.34 -6.20 2.59
N SER A 25 -2.61 -7.08 3.26
CA SER A 25 -1.51 -6.68 4.15
C SER A 25 -0.20 -7.21 3.61
N ASN A 26 0.75 -6.33 3.30
CA ASN A 26 2.09 -6.74 2.90
C ASN A 26 3.05 -6.61 4.07
N ASN A 27 3.37 -7.75 4.68
CA ASN A 27 4.20 -7.84 5.87
C ASN A 27 5.67 -8.12 5.57
N CYS A 28 5.97 -8.69 4.42
CA CYS A 28 7.29 -8.75 3.81
C CYS A 28 7.16 -9.22 2.36
N GLY A 29 8.19 -8.99 1.57
CA GLY A 29 8.20 -9.36 0.15
C GLY A 29 7.52 -8.33 -0.73
N ASN A 30 7.19 -8.73 -1.94
CA ASN A 30 6.73 -7.83 -3.00
C ASN A 30 5.28 -8.10 -3.37
N ILE A 31 4.49 -7.04 -3.46
CA ILE A 31 3.16 -7.08 -4.07
C ILE A 31 3.15 -6.19 -5.31
N LEU A 32 2.64 -6.71 -6.41
CA LEU A 32 2.31 -5.96 -7.61
C LEU A 32 0.79 -5.90 -7.76
N ILE A 33 0.25 -4.70 -7.82
CA ILE A 33 -1.16 -4.41 -8.05
C ILE A 33 -1.26 -3.73 -9.42
N SER A 34 -1.81 -4.45 -10.39
CA SER A 34 -1.88 -4.00 -11.79
C SER A 34 -3.31 -4.13 -12.31
N ASN A 35 -3.86 -3.07 -12.86
CA ASN A 35 -5.21 -3.08 -13.45
C ASN A 35 -6.26 -3.74 -12.52
N THR A 36 -6.15 -3.50 -11.23
CA THR A 36 -6.91 -4.19 -10.19
C THR A 36 -7.62 -3.19 -9.31
N THR A 37 -8.87 -3.51 -8.97
CA THR A 37 -9.67 -2.74 -8.02
C THR A 37 -9.64 -3.41 -6.65
N ILE A 38 -9.26 -2.66 -5.61
CA ILE A 38 -9.33 -3.12 -4.23
C ILE A 38 -10.43 -2.34 -3.51
N ASN A 39 -11.40 -3.05 -2.96
CA ASN A 39 -12.53 -2.46 -2.24
C ASN A 39 -12.45 -2.81 -0.75
N ALA A 40 -12.14 -1.81 0.07
CA ALA A 40 -12.21 -1.87 1.53
C ALA A 40 -13.56 -1.33 2.03
N GLY A 41 -13.90 -1.66 3.26
CA GLY A 41 -15.03 -1.04 3.96
C GLY A 41 -14.73 0.41 4.33
N THR A 42 -15.76 1.12 4.75
CA THR A 42 -15.64 2.53 5.15
C THR A 42 -14.63 2.69 6.27
N GLY A 43 -13.63 3.56 6.08
CA GLY A 43 -12.59 3.83 7.05
C GLY A 43 -11.51 2.74 7.17
N ALA A 44 -11.66 1.64 6.45
CA ALA A 44 -10.68 0.55 6.45
C ALA A 44 -9.56 0.78 5.44
N TYR A 45 -8.55 -0.09 5.48
CA TYR A 45 -7.37 -0.02 4.63
C TYR A 45 -7.51 -0.96 3.42
N ALA A 46 -7.28 -0.43 2.23
CA ALA A 46 -7.14 -1.26 1.03
C ALA A 46 -5.89 -2.13 1.14
N PHE A 47 -4.77 -1.52 1.51
CA PHE A 47 -3.54 -2.25 1.80
C PHE A 47 -2.63 -1.47 2.74
N ASP A 48 -1.65 -2.16 3.29
CA ASP A 48 -0.54 -1.55 4.01
C ASP A 48 0.80 -1.93 3.39
N VAL A 49 1.80 -1.13 3.70
CA VAL A 49 3.22 -1.42 3.51
C VAL A 49 3.81 -1.46 4.91
N CYS A 50 4.05 -2.65 5.42
CA CYS A 50 4.43 -2.84 6.82
C CYS A 50 5.72 -3.63 6.95
N GLY A 51 6.74 -3.01 7.52
CA GLY A 51 7.92 -3.75 7.98
C GLY A 51 7.53 -4.55 9.23
N TYR A 52 7.11 -5.81 9.06
CA TYR A 52 6.43 -6.57 10.09
C TYR A 52 7.34 -7.49 10.88
N SER A 53 7.21 -7.45 12.21
CA SER A 53 7.92 -8.36 13.12
C SER A 53 9.42 -8.40 12.83
N THR A 54 10.00 -9.58 12.75
CA THR A 54 11.42 -9.82 12.49
C THR A 54 11.68 -10.35 11.08
N TYR A 55 10.72 -10.22 10.17
CA TYR A 55 10.92 -10.62 8.77
C TYR A 55 11.95 -9.72 8.10
N THR A 56 12.84 -10.33 7.30
CA THR A 56 14.08 -9.68 6.84
C THR A 56 14.13 -9.35 5.36
N ASP A 57 13.14 -9.72 4.57
CA ASP A 57 13.23 -9.56 3.11
C ASP A 57 12.78 -8.19 2.61
N GLY A 58 12.56 -7.25 3.52
CA GLY A 58 12.00 -5.96 3.16
C GLY A 58 10.54 -6.05 2.75
N VAL A 59 9.96 -4.93 2.34
CA VAL A 59 8.57 -4.87 1.91
C VAL A 59 8.42 -3.87 0.78
N LYS A 60 7.74 -4.29 -0.29
CA LYS A 60 7.52 -3.44 -1.46
C LYS A 60 6.12 -3.65 -2.01
N VAL A 61 5.42 -2.56 -2.27
CA VAL A 61 4.16 -2.57 -3.02
C VAL A 61 4.32 -1.66 -4.23
N THR A 62 3.94 -2.17 -5.40
CA THR A 62 3.87 -1.41 -6.64
C THR A 62 2.43 -1.37 -7.12
N VAL A 63 1.92 -0.17 -7.42
CA VAL A 63 0.58 0.04 -7.99
C VAL A 63 0.75 0.68 -9.35
N LYS A 64 0.14 0.08 -10.36
CA LYS A 64 0.24 0.58 -11.74
C LYS A 64 -1.03 0.34 -12.57
N GLY A 65 -0.99 0.88 -13.79
CA GLY A 65 -2.07 0.70 -14.76
C GLY A 65 -3.34 1.41 -14.34
N THR A 66 -4.47 0.80 -14.63
CA THR A 66 -5.81 1.33 -14.32
C THR A 66 -6.33 0.88 -12.95
N SER A 67 -5.45 0.60 -12.01
CA SER A 67 -5.84 0.18 -10.66
C SER A 67 -6.65 1.23 -9.94
N ILE A 68 -7.62 0.78 -9.13
CA ILE A 68 -8.48 1.64 -8.32
C ILE A 68 -8.39 1.17 -6.87
N ILE A 69 -7.93 2.05 -6.00
CA ILE A 69 -7.71 1.76 -4.58
C ILE A 69 -8.80 2.47 -3.77
N ASN A 70 -9.83 1.71 -3.41
CA ASN A 70 -10.95 2.16 -2.60
C ASN A 70 -10.73 1.75 -1.15
N GLY A 71 -10.05 2.60 -0.40
CA GLY A 71 -9.68 2.40 0.98
C GLY A 71 -8.39 3.14 1.29
N ASN A 72 -8.07 3.24 2.58
CA ASN A 72 -6.86 3.91 3.01
C ASN A 72 -5.62 3.06 2.69
N VAL A 73 -4.48 3.69 2.61
CA VAL A 73 -3.17 3.05 2.48
C VAL A 73 -2.35 3.42 3.70
N GLU A 74 -1.76 2.43 4.36
CA GLU A 74 -0.96 2.66 5.56
C GLU A 74 0.51 2.33 5.32
N LEU A 75 1.38 3.19 5.84
CA LEU A 75 2.80 2.88 6.06
C LEU A 75 3.02 2.69 7.54
N SER A 76 3.57 1.55 7.93
CA SER A 76 3.88 1.25 9.33
C SER A 76 5.05 0.28 9.44
N LYS A 77 5.61 0.13 10.63
CA LYS A 77 6.58 -0.92 10.91
C LYS A 77 6.55 -1.33 12.37
N SER A 78 6.90 -2.57 12.63
CA SER A 78 7.10 -3.09 13.98
C SER A 78 8.36 -2.47 14.61
N THR A 79 8.32 -2.31 15.93
CA THR A 79 9.47 -1.83 16.69
C THR A 79 10.70 -2.70 16.40
N GLY A 80 11.81 -2.05 16.06
CA GLY A 80 13.07 -2.72 15.77
C GLY A 80 13.21 -3.26 14.36
N ASN A 81 12.16 -3.24 13.53
CA ASN A 81 12.29 -3.60 12.13
C ASN A 81 12.97 -2.45 11.37
N THR A 82 14.10 -2.75 10.73
CA THR A 82 14.91 -1.78 9.98
C THR A 82 15.02 -2.15 8.50
N GLU A 83 14.22 -3.08 8.04
CA GLU A 83 14.25 -3.55 6.66
C GLU A 83 13.77 -2.47 5.68
N PRO A 84 14.24 -2.50 4.43
CA PRO A 84 13.81 -1.55 3.41
C PRO A 84 12.32 -1.61 3.16
N MET A 85 11.71 -0.45 2.96
CA MET A 85 10.29 -0.31 2.62
C MET A 85 10.16 0.54 1.36
N GLU A 86 9.31 0.11 0.44
CA GLU A 86 9.00 0.86 -0.78
C GLU A 86 7.51 0.83 -1.10
N LEU A 87 6.98 1.97 -1.46
CA LEU A 87 5.67 2.12 -2.10
C LEU A 87 5.88 2.82 -3.43
N ASN A 88 5.79 2.08 -4.52
CA ASN A 88 5.94 2.61 -5.86
C ASN A 88 4.57 2.79 -6.51
N ILE A 89 4.22 4.02 -6.82
CA ILE A 89 2.95 4.38 -7.46
C ILE A 89 3.27 4.85 -8.87
N GLU A 90 2.98 4.01 -9.83
CA GLU A 90 3.24 4.24 -11.25
C GLU A 90 1.98 4.59 -12.03
N GLY A 91 0.82 4.52 -11.37
CA GLY A 91 -0.48 4.83 -11.94
C GLY A 91 -1.60 4.51 -10.98
N GLY A 92 -2.83 4.60 -11.46
CA GLY A 92 -4.02 4.25 -10.69
C GLY A 92 -4.72 5.44 -10.04
N THR A 93 -5.84 5.15 -9.40
CA THR A 93 -6.66 6.11 -8.66
C THR A 93 -6.75 5.70 -7.21
N PHE A 94 -6.39 6.62 -6.32
CA PHE A 94 -6.39 6.41 -4.88
C PHE A 94 -7.52 7.25 -4.27
N ASN A 95 -8.62 6.58 -3.91
CA ASN A 95 -9.81 7.25 -3.37
C ASN A 95 -9.77 7.41 -1.85
N GLY A 96 -8.93 6.63 -1.15
CA GLY A 96 -8.73 6.75 0.29
C GLY A 96 -7.51 7.61 0.66
N ASN A 97 -7.27 7.71 1.96
CA ASN A 97 -6.22 8.54 2.52
C ASN A 97 -4.91 7.76 2.68
N LEU A 98 -3.81 8.47 2.61
CA LEU A 98 -2.53 7.94 3.07
C LEU A 98 -2.42 8.16 4.59
N VAL A 99 -2.16 7.10 5.32
CA VAL A 99 -1.96 7.12 6.77
C VAL A 99 -0.52 6.69 7.04
N VAL A 100 0.27 7.60 7.56
CA VAL A 100 1.66 7.33 7.94
C VAL A 100 1.71 7.16 9.45
N ASP A 101 1.98 5.94 9.90
CA ASP A 101 2.10 5.64 11.33
C ASP A 101 3.30 6.37 11.93
N SER A 102 3.23 6.70 13.22
CA SER A 102 4.30 7.40 13.93
C SER A 102 5.63 6.64 13.97
N SER A 103 5.60 5.33 13.71
CA SER A 103 6.81 4.51 13.56
C SER A 103 7.62 4.85 12.31
N ILE A 104 7.01 5.55 11.34
CA ILE A 104 7.65 5.94 10.07
C ILE A 104 8.08 7.40 10.15
N THR A 105 9.39 7.63 10.04
CA THR A 105 9.99 8.98 10.08
C THR A 105 10.57 9.41 8.74
N ASN A 106 10.58 8.51 7.74
CA ASN A 106 11.23 8.69 6.45
C ASN A 106 10.29 8.39 5.26
N ALA A 107 9.01 8.75 5.37
CA ALA A 107 8.02 8.42 4.36
C ALA A 107 8.41 8.94 2.95
N SER A 108 9.07 10.09 2.85
CA SER A 108 9.51 10.65 1.57
C SER A 108 10.53 9.78 0.83
N SER A 109 11.28 8.95 1.55
CA SER A 109 12.23 8.00 0.94
C SER A 109 11.58 6.64 0.66
N ILE A 110 10.39 6.39 1.17
CA ILE A 110 9.63 5.15 0.95
C ILE A 110 8.72 5.28 -0.27
N ILE A 111 8.06 6.43 -0.43
CA ILE A 111 7.04 6.66 -1.46
C ILE A 111 7.67 7.24 -2.71
N ASN A 112 7.53 6.52 -3.81
CA ASN A 112 7.99 6.94 -5.14
C ASN A 112 6.78 7.03 -6.07
N VAL A 113 6.50 8.23 -6.55
CA VAL A 113 5.38 8.49 -7.47
C VAL A 113 5.93 8.82 -8.85
N THR A 114 5.51 8.06 -9.85
CA THR A 114 5.82 8.28 -11.26
C THR A 114 4.52 8.19 -12.07
N GLY A 115 4.59 8.50 -13.37
CA GLY A 115 3.39 8.48 -14.19
C GLY A 115 2.39 9.57 -13.79
N THR A 116 1.11 9.27 -13.94
CA THR A 116 0.01 10.22 -13.71
C THR A 116 -1.09 9.64 -12.83
N PRO A 117 -0.79 9.15 -11.62
CA PRO A 117 -1.83 8.68 -10.71
C PRO A 117 -2.74 9.82 -10.27
N SER A 118 -3.95 9.47 -9.84
CA SER A 118 -4.92 10.40 -9.28
C SER A 118 -5.11 10.13 -7.79
N PHE A 119 -4.95 11.16 -6.97
CA PHE A 119 -5.13 11.08 -5.52
C PHE A 119 -6.34 11.93 -5.12
N LYS A 120 -7.36 11.29 -4.56
CA LYS A 120 -8.60 11.95 -4.13
C LYS A 120 -8.74 12.07 -2.62
N GLY A 121 -8.03 11.24 -1.87
CA GLY A 121 -7.98 11.32 -0.42
C GLY A 121 -6.93 12.30 0.09
N THR A 122 -6.78 12.36 1.40
CA THR A 122 -5.80 13.22 2.09
C THR A 122 -4.50 12.48 2.38
N GLY A 123 -3.48 13.23 2.77
CA GLY A 123 -2.17 12.68 3.16
C GLY A 123 -1.19 12.49 2.00
N TRP A 124 -1.64 12.63 0.77
CA TRP A 124 -0.81 12.40 -0.42
C TRP A 124 -0.03 13.64 -0.89
N ASP A 125 -0.44 14.83 -0.47
CA ASP A 125 0.04 16.10 -1.05
C ASP A 125 1.56 16.28 -0.96
N SER A 126 2.20 15.76 0.07
CA SER A 126 3.65 15.86 0.25
C SER A 126 4.45 14.93 -0.67
N TYR A 127 3.80 13.96 -1.31
CA TYR A 127 4.47 12.89 -2.05
C TYR A 127 4.12 12.85 -3.54
N LYS A 128 2.97 13.36 -3.92
CA LYS A 128 2.59 13.45 -5.33
C LYS A 128 3.44 14.49 -6.05
N LYS A 129 3.75 14.19 -7.27
CA LYS A 129 4.57 15.08 -8.13
C LYS A 129 3.76 15.66 -9.25
#